data_3dfa9dede45ceca13af396dfc59a69ae
#
_entry.id   3dfa9dede45ceca13af396dfc59a69ae
#
_cell.length_a   1.000
_cell.length_b   1.000
_cell.length_c   1.000
_cell.angle_alpha   90.00
_cell.angle_beta   90.00
_cell.angle_gamma   90.00
#
_symmetry.space_group_name_H-M   'P 1'
#
loop_
_entity.id
_entity.type
_entity.pdbx_description
1 polymer ?
#
loop_
_entity_poly.entity_id
_entity_poly.type
_entity_poly.pdbx_seq_one_letter_code
_entity_poly.pdbx_strand_id
1 'polypeptide(L)' 'MTQEKYPKIKITQVRSTIHRPENQKRTIKALGIRRMNHSVIQNATPQILGMTNTVRHLVRVEEVK' A
#
# COMPACT_ATOMS: atom_id res chain seq x y z
N MET A 1 13.21 -16.35 -13.80
CA MET A 1 13.73 -15.22 -13.74
C MET A 1 12.83 -14.08 -13.74
N THR A 2 12.96 -13.24 -12.90
CA THR A 2 12.07 -12.17 -12.69
C THR A 2 12.66 -10.87 -13.17
N GLN A 3 11.91 -10.18 -14.01
CA GLN A 3 12.35 -8.92 -14.44
C GLN A 3 11.51 -7.91 -13.78
N GLU A 4 12.08 -6.97 -13.12
CA GLU A 4 11.33 -5.93 -12.50
C GLU A 4 11.04 -4.85 -13.52
N LYS A 5 9.86 -4.91 -14.08
CA LYS A 5 9.44 -3.93 -15.05
C LYS A 5 8.81 -2.71 -14.40
N TYR A 6 8.52 -2.77 -13.13
CA TYR A 6 7.78 -1.73 -12.45
C TYR A 6 8.67 -1.03 -11.43
N PRO A 7 8.49 0.26 -11.26
CA PRO A 7 9.24 0.96 -10.21
C PRO A 7 8.78 0.48 -8.84
N LYS A 8 9.62 0.70 -7.85
CA LYS A 8 9.26 0.38 -6.48
C LYS A 8 8.65 1.60 -5.83
N ILE A 9 7.66 1.37 -5.01
CA ILE A 9 7.00 2.43 -4.28
C ILE A 9 7.01 2.11 -2.80
N LYS A 10 7.05 3.15 -1.99
CA LYS A 10 6.98 3.02 -0.55
C LYS A 10 5.60 3.45 -0.11
N ILE A 11 4.92 2.57 0.58
CA ILE A 11 3.56 2.80 1.04
C ILE A 11 3.58 2.89 2.56
N THR A 12 3.16 4.03 3.09
CA THR A 12 3.15 4.26 4.53
C THR A 12 1.72 4.54 4.98
N GLN A 13 1.26 3.85 6.00
CA GLN A 13 -0.05 4.12 6.55
C GLN A 13 0.01 5.38 7.39
N VAL A 14 -0.79 6.38 7.03
CA VAL A 14 -0.80 7.67 7.73
C VAL A 14 -2.10 7.92 8.47
N ARG A 15 -3.12 7.10 8.26
CA ARG A 15 -4.39 7.21 8.95
C ARG A 15 -4.83 5.85 9.46
N SER A 16 -5.57 5.86 10.56
CA SER A 16 -6.05 4.63 11.17
C SER A 16 -7.12 3.97 10.32
N THR A 17 -7.18 2.64 10.39
CA THR A 17 -8.25 1.87 9.73
C THR A 17 -9.45 1.69 10.66
N ILE A 18 -9.41 2.23 11.87
CA ILE A 18 -10.53 2.15 12.80
C ILE A 18 -11.73 2.86 12.18
N HIS A 19 -12.88 2.21 12.23
CA HIS A 19 -14.14 2.72 11.66
C HIS A 19 -14.14 2.76 10.14
N ARG A 20 -13.21 2.06 9.50
CA ARG A 20 -13.21 1.96 8.04
C ARG A 20 -13.85 0.66 7.60
N PRO A 21 -14.37 0.57 6.36
CA PRO A 21 -14.93 -0.67 5.86
C PRO A 21 -13.93 -1.81 5.90
N GLU A 22 -14.46 -3.01 6.05
CA GLU A 22 -13.62 -4.20 6.18
C GLU A 22 -12.72 -4.40 4.96
N ASN A 23 -13.22 -4.09 3.75
CA ASN A 23 -12.41 -4.26 2.56
C ASN A 23 -11.17 -3.39 2.58
N GLN A 24 -11.25 -2.20 3.17
CA GLN A 24 -10.09 -1.33 3.29
C GLN A 24 -9.09 -1.88 4.29
N LYS A 25 -9.57 -2.43 5.40
CA LYS A 25 -8.69 -3.06 6.38
C LYS A 25 -7.96 -4.24 5.77
N ARG A 26 -8.67 -5.03 4.98
CA ARG A 26 -8.07 -6.19 4.32
C ARG A 26 -7.03 -5.75 3.29
N THR A 27 -7.29 -4.66 2.59
CA THR A 27 -6.36 -4.16 1.59
C THR A 27 -5.07 -3.68 2.26
N ILE A 28 -5.17 -2.97 3.36
CA ILE A 28 -4.00 -2.52 4.11
C ILE A 28 -3.19 -3.73 4.58
N LYS A 29 -3.89 -4.74 5.09
CA LYS A 29 -3.22 -5.95 5.57
C LYS A 29 -2.55 -6.69 4.42
N ALA A 30 -3.20 -6.76 3.27
CA ALA A 30 -2.64 -7.43 2.10
C ALA A 30 -1.42 -6.71 1.56
N LEU A 31 -1.33 -5.40 1.76
CA LEU A 31 -0.14 -4.65 1.38
C LEU A 31 1.04 -4.93 2.31
N GLY A 32 0.79 -5.53 3.45
CA GLY A 32 1.84 -5.84 4.40
C GLY A 32 1.98 -4.84 5.52
N ILE A 33 1.11 -3.86 5.57
CA ILE A 33 1.16 -2.83 6.61
C ILE A 33 0.41 -3.32 7.83
N ARG A 34 1.06 -3.29 8.99
CA ARG A 34 0.48 -3.86 10.20
C ARG A 34 0.07 -2.82 11.23
N ARG A 35 0.57 -1.61 11.10
CA ARG A 35 0.25 -0.57 12.06
C ARG A 35 0.44 0.80 11.46
N MET A 36 0.01 1.78 12.20
CA MET A 36 0.14 3.17 11.84
C MET A 36 1.59 3.55 11.65
N ASN A 37 1.86 4.34 10.62
CA ASN A 37 3.19 4.83 10.30
C ASN A 37 4.17 3.72 9.88
N HIS A 38 3.67 2.51 9.66
CA HIS A 38 4.48 1.42 9.15
C HIS A 38 4.57 1.55 7.63
N SER A 39 5.76 1.36 7.09
CA SER A 39 6.01 1.49 5.66
C SER A 39 6.39 0.15 5.06
N VAL A 40 6.00 -0.05 3.81
CA VAL A 40 6.40 -1.24 3.07
C VAL A 40 6.82 -0.80 1.68
N ILE A 41 7.70 -1.59 1.06
CA ILE A 41 8.16 -1.36 -0.30
C ILE A 41 7.50 -2.41 -1.19
N GLN A 42 6.83 -1.98 -2.24
CA GLN A 42 6.17 -2.87 -3.17
C GLN A 42 6.47 -2.44 -4.59
N ASN A 43 6.37 -3.38 -5.53
CA ASN A 43 6.46 -3.05 -6.94
C ASN A 43 5.15 -2.40 -7.36
N ALA A 44 5.23 -1.39 -8.22
CA ALA A 44 4.05 -0.66 -8.67
C ALA A 44 3.35 -1.41 -9.79
N THR A 45 3.00 -2.67 -9.53
CA THR A 45 2.23 -3.47 -10.49
C THR A 45 0.79 -2.97 -10.54
N PRO A 46 0.05 -3.26 -11.61
CA PRO A 46 -1.36 -2.87 -11.66
C PRO A 46 -2.15 -3.34 -10.46
N GLN A 47 -1.85 -4.53 -9.96
CA GLN A 47 -2.52 -5.06 -8.79
C GLN A 47 -2.24 -4.22 -7.55
N ILE A 48 -0.97 -3.89 -7.32
CA ILE A 48 -0.59 -3.07 -6.16
C ILE A 48 -1.16 -1.65 -6.30
N LEU A 49 -1.11 -1.10 -7.51
CA LEU A 49 -1.64 0.24 -7.72
C LEU A 49 -3.15 0.29 -7.47
N GLY A 50 -3.87 -0.78 -7.86
CA GLY A 50 -5.29 -0.87 -7.56
C GLY A 50 -5.55 -0.92 -6.06
N MET A 51 -4.73 -1.67 -5.33
CA MET A 51 -4.87 -1.77 -3.88
C MET A 51 -4.58 -0.44 -3.21
N THR A 52 -3.52 0.25 -3.61
CA THR A 52 -3.21 1.54 -3.01
C THR A 52 -4.27 2.57 -3.35
N ASN A 53 -4.86 2.49 -4.54
CA ASN A 53 -5.92 3.41 -4.92
C ASN A 53 -7.15 3.23 -4.03
N THR A 54 -7.45 2.00 -3.63
CA THR A 54 -8.58 1.71 -2.77
C THR A 54 -8.41 2.37 -1.39
N VAL A 55 -7.18 2.47 -0.91
CA VAL A 55 -6.91 3.00 0.43
C VAL A 55 -6.03 4.25 0.39
N ARG A 56 -5.98 4.94 -0.74
CA ARG A 56 -5.09 6.09 -0.89
C ARG A 56 -5.34 7.18 0.14
N HIS A 57 -6.55 7.24 0.67
CA HIS A 57 -6.86 8.22 1.70
C HIS A 57 -6.31 7.81 3.07
N LEU A 58 -5.80 6.59 3.18
CA LEU A 58 -5.24 6.07 4.43
C LEU A 58 -3.73 5.96 4.36
N VAL A 59 -3.15 5.99 3.18
CA VAL A 59 -1.72 5.76 3.01
C VAL A 59 -1.10 6.87 2.19
N ARG A 60 0.21 6.96 2.31
CA ARG A 60 1.01 7.86 1.50
C ARG A 60 1.90 6.99 0.62
N VAL A 61 1.91 7.27 -0.67
CA VAL A 61 2.70 6.50 -1.62
C VAL A 61 3.81 7.39 -2.14
N GLU A 62 5.05 6.89 -2.07
CA GLU A 62 6.20 7.62 -2.54
C GLU A 62 7.00 6.73 -3.48
N GLU A 63 7.55 7.32 -4.50
CA GLU A 63 8.39 6.58 -5.43
C GLU A 63 9.76 6.36 -4.81
N VAL A 64 10.26 5.14 -4.94
CA VAL A 64 11.57 4.78 -4.42
C VAL A 64 12.52 4.66 -5.59
N LYS A 65 13.62 5.32 -5.52
CA LYS A 65 14.63 5.27 -6.56
C LYS A 65 15.77 4.33 -6.20
#